data_9ae38fa964ea0bd31c57bf5b5868c73b
#
_entry.id   9ae38fa964ea0bd31c57bf5b5868c73b
#
_cell.length_a   1.000
_cell.length_b   1.000
_cell.length_c   1.000
_cell.angle_alpha   90.00
_cell.angle_beta   90.00
_cell.angle_gamma   90.00
#
_symmetry.space_group_name_H-M   'P 1'
#
loop_
_entity.id
_entity.type
_entity.pdbx_description
1 polymer ?
#
loop_
_entity_poly.entity_id
_entity_poly.type
_entity_poly.pdbx_seq_one_letter_code
_entity_poly.pdbx_strand_id
1 'polypeptide(L)'
;MKRLSLLTLSIVVLLAACGPAPAPTPVPGALFADPGTDLGPISPYIYGTNYGPMHAIALEMMPQVEQAGFTALRFPGGAWTDAVDVKPFQIDQFMAFCKQVGAIPTISVRLLAGSPETAAELVRYTNIKKKYNVVYWSIGNEPSIFTQLKQADYDYTTENLNREWRAIAQAMKAVDPNIKLLGPEIHQWNASYETTPKDSAGRDWMTEFLKANGDLVDVVSVHRYPLHSPTKPITIQDLRANTRQWVAEVEYLRSLTREVTGRELPIAITELNSDPSPAMMQETSPDSFYNAIWYADVLGQMMDADVFMVNQWVISQRTTGLGLLQGTNIRPTFYVFPLYKNFGSQQVYAASGVPDVDIFAARREDGALTLMVINLSDAEQKVPLQVKGLKLKEAGVWLLDATHNAENLGTLPFPEDGLVTLPAQSATLYVIQEK
;
A
#
# COMPACT_ATOMS: atom_id res chain seq x y z
N MET A 1 13.09 59.70 53.21
CA MET A 1 12.48 58.45 52.73
C MET A 1 12.35 58.49 51.19
N LYS A 2 13.30 57.87 50.48
CA LYS A 2 13.33 57.85 48.99
C LYS A 2 12.70 56.50 48.56
N ARG A 3 11.61 56.63 47.82
CA ARG A 3 10.95 55.46 47.20
C ARG A 3 11.70 55.06 45.89
N LEU A 4 12.25 53.90 45.88
CA LEU A 4 12.87 53.25 44.68
C LEU A 4 11.77 52.53 43.89
N SER A 5 11.47 52.97 42.66
CA SER A 5 10.56 52.33 41.76
C SER A 5 11.36 51.31 40.91
N LEU A 6 11.09 50.05 41.09
CA LEU A 6 11.59 48.99 40.21
C LEU A 6 10.75 48.97 38.91
N LEU A 7 11.40 49.23 37.78
CA LEU A 7 10.86 49.01 36.45
C LEU A 7 11.15 47.55 36.06
N THR A 8 10.13 46.71 35.99
CA THR A 8 10.22 45.37 35.45
C THR A 8 10.13 45.43 33.93
N LEU A 9 11.23 45.14 33.26
CA LEU A 9 11.30 45.03 31.79
C LEU A 9 10.85 43.63 31.37
N SER A 10 9.62 43.46 30.83
CA SER A 10 9.12 42.22 30.28
C SER A 10 9.67 42.05 28.87
N ILE A 11 10.60 41.11 28.68
CA ILE A 11 11.08 40.68 27.37
C ILE A 11 10.03 39.68 26.79
N VAL A 12 9.29 40.13 25.80
CA VAL A 12 8.43 39.25 24.97
C VAL A 12 9.32 38.59 23.94
N VAL A 13 9.64 37.33 24.15
CA VAL A 13 10.29 36.48 23.13
C VAL A 13 9.22 36.07 22.13
N LEU A 14 9.19 36.67 20.96
CA LEU A 14 8.45 36.21 19.80
C LEU A 14 9.12 34.95 19.27
N LEU A 15 8.61 33.80 19.66
CA LEU A 15 8.90 32.55 18.98
C LEU A 15 8.22 32.60 17.58
N ALA A 16 8.99 32.96 16.56
CA ALA A 16 8.58 32.75 15.18
C ALA A 16 8.46 31.24 14.99
N ALA A 17 7.23 30.72 14.98
CA ALA A 17 6.96 29.37 14.53
C ALA A 17 7.31 29.33 13.03
N CYS A 18 8.46 28.75 12.66
CA CYS A 18 8.74 28.33 11.31
C CYS A 18 7.78 27.18 11.01
N GLY A 19 6.62 27.48 10.47
CA GLY A 19 5.82 26.48 9.79
C GLY A 19 6.61 25.93 8.61
N PRO A 20 6.37 24.67 8.19
CA PRO A 20 6.98 24.12 6.98
C PRO A 20 6.73 25.08 5.81
N ALA A 21 7.75 25.30 4.99
CA ALA A 21 7.60 26.12 3.78
C ALA A 21 6.48 25.49 2.90
N PRO A 22 5.61 26.31 2.30
CA PRO A 22 4.58 25.78 1.41
C PRO A 22 5.24 24.96 0.30
N ALA A 23 4.66 23.78 0.01
CA ALA A 23 5.13 22.92 -1.08
C ALA A 23 5.22 23.73 -2.38
N PRO A 24 6.26 23.54 -3.21
CA PRO A 24 6.37 24.22 -4.48
C PRO A 24 5.14 23.94 -5.34
N THR A 25 4.62 24.95 -6.01
CA THR A 25 3.47 24.78 -6.92
C THR A 25 3.91 24.04 -8.17
N PRO A 26 3.14 23.04 -8.67
CA PRO A 26 3.44 22.38 -9.94
C PRO A 26 3.62 23.38 -11.09
N VAL A 27 4.65 23.19 -11.92
CA VAL A 27 4.89 24.01 -13.09
C VAL A 27 3.91 23.58 -14.19
N PRO A 28 2.99 24.44 -14.66
CA PRO A 28 2.03 24.07 -15.68
C PRO A 28 2.71 23.50 -16.95
N GLY A 29 2.25 22.34 -17.42
CA GLY A 29 2.78 21.69 -18.62
C GLY A 29 4.16 21.06 -18.46
N ALA A 30 4.69 20.91 -17.24
CA ALA A 30 5.99 20.32 -16.98
C ALA A 30 5.95 19.33 -15.82
N LEU A 31 6.92 18.42 -15.80
CA LEU A 31 7.28 17.58 -14.65
C LEU A 31 8.33 18.30 -13.83
N PHE A 32 8.18 18.29 -12.52
CA PHE A 32 9.07 18.99 -11.60
C PHE A 32 9.44 18.09 -10.43
N ALA A 33 10.73 18.12 -10.02
CA ALA A 33 11.19 17.53 -8.77
C ALA A 33 12.11 18.51 -8.00
N ASP A 34 11.97 18.53 -6.68
CA ASP A 34 12.84 19.28 -5.77
C ASP A 34 13.53 18.32 -4.79
N PRO A 35 14.74 17.86 -5.12
CA PRO A 35 15.49 16.95 -4.24
C PRO A 35 15.88 17.55 -2.90
N GLY A 36 15.80 18.89 -2.77
CA GLY A 36 16.06 19.61 -1.50
C GLY A 36 14.88 19.63 -0.55
N THR A 37 13.68 19.26 -1.00
CA THR A 37 12.48 19.18 -0.16
C THR A 37 12.25 17.71 0.23
N ASP A 38 12.73 17.34 1.41
CA ASP A 38 12.58 16.01 1.99
C ASP A 38 11.17 15.83 2.55
N LEU A 39 10.50 14.74 2.14
CA LEU A 39 9.15 14.37 2.59
C LEU A 39 9.16 13.21 3.61
N GLY A 40 10.32 12.63 3.89
CA GLY A 40 10.45 11.53 4.84
C GLY A 40 10.73 10.17 4.19
N PRO A 41 10.89 9.13 5.00
CA PRO A 41 11.16 7.79 4.51
C PRO A 41 9.91 7.16 3.91
N ILE A 42 10.05 6.52 2.77
CA ILE A 42 9.01 5.64 2.21
C ILE A 42 8.95 4.37 3.06
N SER A 43 7.74 3.95 3.45
CA SER A 43 7.60 2.71 4.21
C SER A 43 8.19 1.51 3.45
N PRO A 44 9.07 0.72 4.10
CA PRO A 44 9.63 -0.46 3.47
C PRO A 44 8.59 -1.56 3.20
N TYR A 45 7.35 -1.42 3.68
CA TYR A 45 6.30 -2.43 3.58
C TYR A 45 5.29 -2.15 2.45
N ILE A 46 5.57 -1.17 1.60
CA ILE A 46 4.63 -0.76 0.55
C ILE A 46 4.63 -1.69 -0.68
N TYR A 47 5.66 -2.52 -0.84
CA TYR A 47 5.77 -3.46 -1.97
C TYR A 47 5.37 -4.87 -1.56
N GLY A 48 4.18 -5.01 -0.99
CA GLY A 48 3.66 -6.28 -0.47
C GLY A 48 2.69 -6.98 -1.40
N THR A 49 2.49 -8.26 -1.12
CA THR A 49 1.46 -9.08 -1.78
C THR A 49 0.85 -10.09 -0.81
N ASN A 50 -0.31 -10.63 -1.16
CA ASN A 50 -0.97 -11.69 -0.40
C ASN A 50 -0.46 -13.06 -0.86
N TYR A 51 -0.32 -13.98 0.09
CA TYR A 51 0.05 -15.38 -0.11
C TYR A 51 -0.81 -16.29 0.77
N GLY A 52 -1.05 -17.50 0.32
CA GLY A 52 -1.81 -18.45 1.13
C GLY A 52 -1.89 -19.84 0.50
N PRO A 53 -2.53 -20.82 1.17
CA PRO A 53 -2.57 -22.20 0.71
C PRO A 53 -3.19 -22.38 -0.68
N MET A 54 -4.06 -21.47 -1.11
CA MET A 54 -4.71 -21.50 -2.43
C MET A 54 -3.88 -20.81 -3.52
N HIS A 55 -2.72 -20.27 -3.19
CA HIS A 55 -1.90 -19.40 -4.06
C HIS A 55 -0.53 -20.01 -4.33
N ALA A 56 -0.53 -21.30 -4.70
CA ALA A 56 0.70 -22.03 -4.99
C ALA A 56 1.47 -21.41 -6.16
N ILE A 57 2.77 -21.26 -5.96
CA ILE A 57 3.72 -20.76 -6.96
C ILE A 57 4.38 -21.96 -7.62
N ALA A 58 4.45 -21.96 -8.95
CA ALA A 58 5.21 -22.98 -9.68
C ALA A 58 6.71 -22.86 -9.35
N LEU A 59 7.38 -23.99 -9.13
CA LEU A 59 8.81 -23.98 -8.71
C LEU A 59 9.70 -23.26 -9.72
N GLU A 60 9.37 -23.33 -10.99
CA GLU A 60 10.07 -22.67 -12.08
C GLU A 60 10.01 -21.14 -11.98
N MET A 61 9.02 -20.61 -11.23
CA MET A 61 8.83 -19.18 -11.04
C MET A 61 9.54 -18.63 -9.81
N MET A 62 10.11 -19.48 -8.97
CA MET A 62 10.78 -19.04 -7.74
C MET A 62 11.93 -18.04 -7.98
N PRO A 63 12.80 -18.21 -9.00
CA PRO A 63 13.86 -17.23 -9.28
C PRO A 63 13.30 -15.83 -9.58
N GLN A 64 12.19 -15.71 -10.29
CA GLN A 64 11.53 -14.44 -10.60
C GLN A 64 10.92 -13.82 -9.34
N VAL A 65 10.27 -14.64 -8.51
CA VAL A 65 9.66 -14.20 -7.25
C VAL A 65 10.71 -13.67 -6.26
N GLU A 66 11.85 -14.35 -6.14
CA GLU A 66 12.99 -13.90 -5.31
C GLU A 66 13.59 -12.56 -5.77
N GLN A 67 13.56 -12.34 -7.08
CA GLN A 67 14.11 -11.12 -7.69
C GLN A 67 13.10 -9.98 -7.75
N ALA A 68 11.80 -10.24 -7.59
CA ALA A 68 10.74 -9.25 -7.76
C ALA A 68 10.85 -8.05 -6.80
N GLY A 69 11.35 -8.28 -5.58
CA GLY A 69 11.50 -7.21 -4.59
C GLY A 69 10.26 -7.04 -3.69
N PHE A 70 9.49 -8.12 -3.50
CA PHE A 70 8.44 -8.11 -2.48
C PHE A 70 9.03 -7.85 -1.09
N THR A 71 8.46 -6.89 -0.37
CA THR A 71 8.96 -6.49 0.96
C THR A 71 8.05 -6.94 2.09
N ALA A 72 6.79 -7.25 1.81
CA ALA A 72 5.82 -7.73 2.78
C ALA A 72 4.96 -8.86 2.19
N LEU A 73 4.66 -9.88 2.99
CA LEU A 73 3.75 -10.98 2.62
C LEU A 73 2.69 -11.15 3.69
N ARG A 74 1.40 -11.11 3.29
CA ARG A 74 0.26 -11.39 4.18
C ARG A 74 -0.19 -12.83 4.00
N PHE A 75 -0.28 -13.59 5.11
CA PHE A 75 -0.64 -15.01 5.14
C PHE A 75 -1.57 -15.35 6.33
N PRO A 76 -2.55 -16.23 6.17
CA PRO A 76 -3.15 -16.55 4.88
C PRO A 76 -3.94 -15.33 4.36
N GLY A 77 -3.95 -15.14 3.05
CA GLY A 77 -4.76 -14.07 2.44
C GLY A 77 -6.20 -14.52 2.21
N GLY A 78 -7.11 -13.54 2.17
CA GLY A 78 -8.48 -13.70 1.75
C GLY A 78 -9.36 -14.52 2.69
N ALA A 79 -10.51 -14.95 2.19
CA ALA A 79 -11.55 -15.68 2.92
C ALA A 79 -11.06 -16.99 3.57
N TRP A 80 -9.93 -17.53 3.14
CA TRP A 80 -9.32 -18.71 3.77
C TRP A 80 -8.99 -18.47 5.24
N THR A 81 -8.66 -17.24 5.61
CA THR A 81 -8.37 -16.83 7.01
C THR A 81 -9.48 -17.25 7.97
N ASP A 82 -10.73 -17.09 7.57
CA ASP A 82 -11.89 -17.39 8.43
C ASP A 82 -12.51 -18.77 8.18
N ALA A 83 -12.00 -19.50 7.18
CA ALA A 83 -12.47 -20.86 6.90
C ALA A 83 -11.76 -21.92 7.76
N VAL A 84 -10.46 -21.77 8.02
CA VAL A 84 -9.62 -22.80 8.66
C VAL A 84 -8.55 -22.16 9.54
N ASP A 85 -8.34 -22.72 10.74
CA ASP A 85 -7.22 -22.30 11.60
C ASP A 85 -5.87 -22.68 10.97
N VAL A 86 -4.96 -21.71 10.97
CA VAL A 86 -3.58 -21.90 10.51
C VAL A 86 -2.88 -22.93 11.39
N LYS A 87 -2.20 -23.91 10.75
CA LYS A 87 -1.47 -24.96 11.45
C LYS A 87 0.01 -24.60 11.60
N PRO A 88 0.68 -25.08 12.67
CA PRO A 88 2.09 -24.81 12.92
C PRO A 88 3.02 -25.07 11.72
N PHE A 89 2.84 -26.16 10.98
CA PHE A 89 3.68 -26.49 9.83
C PHE A 89 3.52 -25.47 8.68
N GLN A 90 2.32 -24.86 8.54
CA GLN A 90 2.07 -23.83 7.52
C GLN A 90 2.81 -22.53 7.89
N ILE A 91 2.94 -22.23 9.19
CA ILE A 91 3.80 -21.13 9.65
C ILE A 91 5.26 -21.41 9.30
N ASP A 92 5.77 -22.62 9.58
CA ASP A 92 7.16 -22.95 9.25
C ASP A 92 7.45 -22.83 7.75
N GLN A 93 6.51 -23.28 6.90
CA GLN A 93 6.62 -23.12 5.44
C GLN A 93 6.56 -21.65 5.02
N PHE A 94 5.63 -20.89 5.56
CA PHE A 94 5.49 -19.47 5.25
C PHE A 94 6.72 -18.67 5.68
N MET A 95 7.25 -18.91 6.88
CA MET A 95 8.47 -18.24 7.35
C MET A 95 9.70 -18.59 6.50
N ALA A 96 9.80 -19.84 6.03
CA ALA A 96 10.85 -20.23 5.09
C ALA A 96 10.73 -19.47 3.77
N PHE A 97 9.51 -19.33 3.26
CA PHE A 97 9.24 -18.56 2.05
C PHE A 97 9.54 -17.06 2.23
N CYS A 98 9.10 -16.44 3.33
CA CYS A 98 9.45 -15.04 3.63
C CYS A 98 10.97 -14.82 3.66
N LYS A 99 11.71 -15.75 4.30
CA LYS A 99 13.18 -15.70 4.33
C LYS A 99 13.78 -15.80 2.93
N GLN A 100 13.25 -16.67 2.09
CA GLN A 100 13.73 -16.90 0.73
C GLN A 100 13.57 -15.66 -0.16
N VAL A 101 12.42 -14.97 -0.05
CA VAL A 101 12.14 -13.77 -0.86
C VAL A 101 12.59 -12.46 -0.20
N GLY A 102 13.04 -12.50 1.06
CA GLY A 102 13.48 -11.31 1.80
C GLY A 102 12.34 -10.42 2.31
N ALA A 103 11.11 -10.95 2.42
CA ALA A 103 9.94 -10.19 2.84
C ALA A 103 9.63 -10.36 4.33
N ILE A 104 9.02 -9.33 4.94
CA ILE A 104 8.47 -9.45 6.30
C ILE A 104 7.13 -10.20 6.27
N PRO A 105 6.85 -11.02 7.29
CA PRO A 105 5.57 -11.70 7.44
C PRO A 105 4.51 -10.82 8.10
N THR A 106 3.27 -10.86 7.59
CA THR A 106 2.05 -10.55 8.32
C THR A 106 1.22 -11.82 8.42
N ILE A 107 0.81 -12.22 9.62
CA ILE A 107 0.03 -13.44 9.83
C ILE A 107 -1.38 -13.07 10.27
N SER A 108 -2.39 -13.62 9.58
CA SER A 108 -3.79 -13.47 9.94
C SER A 108 -4.26 -14.69 10.75
N VAL A 109 -4.98 -14.44 11.84
CA VAL A 109 -5.66 -15.47 12.64
C VAL A 109 -7.15 -15.43 12.38
N ARG A 110 -7.82 -16.56 12.58
CA ARG A 110 -9.25 -16.69 12.36
C ARG A 110 -10.05 -15.83 13.35
N LEU A 111 -11.05 -15.10 12.84
CA LEU A 111 -12.03 -14.32 13.60
C LEU A 111 -13.37 -15.05 13.68
N LEU A 112 -14.01 -15.32 12.52
CA LEU A 112 -15.30 -15.99 12.47
C LEU A 112 -15.21 -17.41 13.03
N ALA A 113 -15.91 -17.66 14.12
CA ALA A 113 -15.81 -18.91 14.89
C ALA A 113 -14.36 -19.27 15.31
N GLY A 114 -13.45 -18.28 15.33
CA GLY A 114 -12.12 -18.41 15.90
C GLY A 114 -12.15 -18.39 17.43
N SER A 115 -11.09 -18.90 18.08
CA SER A 115 -10.98 -18.83 19.53
C SER A 115 -9.75 -18.04 19.98
N PRO A 116 -9.87 -17.26 21.07
CA PRO A 116 -8.73 -16.56 21.69
C PRO A 116 -7.58 -17.49 22.02
N GLU A 117 -7.86 -18.71 22.47
CA GLU A 117 -6.88 -19.72 22.86
C GLU A 117 -6.08 -20.23 21.66
N THR A 118 -6.78 -20.51 20.53
CA THR A 118 -6.13 -20.97 19.29
C THR A 118 -5.21 -19.89 18.73
N ALA A 119 -5.66 -18.63 18.69
CA ALA A 119 -4.85 -17.51 18.23
C ALA A 119 -3.63 -17.27 19.14
N ALA A 120 -3.82 -17.30 20.46
CA ALA A 120 -2.75 -17.16 21.44
C ALA A 120 -1.71 -18.30 21.32
N GLU A 121 -2.17 -19.55 21.08
CA GLU A 121 -1.26 -20.68 20.89
C GLU A 121 -0.46 -20.55 19.59
N LEU A 122 -1.05 -20.00 18.53
CA LEU A 122 -0.32 -19.74 17.29
C LEU A 122 0.79 -18.69 17.51
N VAL A 123 0.51 -17.61 18.26
CA VAL A 123 1.53 -16.61 18.64
C VAL A 123 2.62 -17.27 19.49
N ARG A 124 2.25 -18.10 20.48
CA ARG A 124 3.20 -18.82 21.32
C ARG A 124 4.10 -19.74 20.51
N TYR A 125 3.51 -20.51 19.58
CA TYR A 125 4.28 -21.34 18.67
C TYR A 125 5.27 -20.51 17.86
N THR A 126 4.78 -19.47 17.21
CA THR A 126 5.54 -18.66 16.26
C THR A 126 6.67 -17.86 16.94
N ASN A 127 6.34 -17.09 17.98
CA ASN A 127 7.27 -16.13 18.56
C ASN A 127 8.04 -16.69 19.77
N ILE A 128 7.39 -17.51 20.62
CA ILE A 128 8.05 -18.00 21.83
C ILE A 128 8.80 -19.30 21.55
N LYS A 129 8.14 -20.30 20.92
CA LYS A 129 8.72 -21.60 20.66
C LYS A 129 9.72 -21.57 19.49
N LYS A 130 9.32 -21.00 18.35
CA LYS A 130 10.14 -20.95 17.11
C LYS A 130 11.04 -19.73 17.04
N LYS A 131 10.74 -18.67 17.81
CA LYS A 131 11.48 -17.39 17.82
C LYS A 131 11.56 -16.73 16.44
N TYR A 132 10.48 -16.83 15.67
CA TYR A 132 10.40 -16.20 14.36
C TYR A 132 10.27 -14.68 14.43
N ASN A 133 9.88 -14.14 15.62
CA ASN A 133 9.74 -12.71 15.88
C ASN A 133 8.81 -12.01 14.89
N VAL A 134 7.70 -12.65 14.57
CA VAL A 134 6.66 -12.03 13.72
C VAL A 134 6.02 -10.89 14.47
N VAL A 135 6.17 -9.68 13.95
CA VAL A 135 5.67 -8.45 14.59
C VAL A 135 4.21 -8.20 14.22
N TYR A 136 3.84 -8.33 12.94
CA TYR A 136 2.55 -7.91 12.42
C TYR A 136 1.57 -9.06 12.33
N TRP A 137 0.39 -8.88 12.95
CA TRP A 137 -0.69 -9.86 12.99
C TRP A 137 -2.02 -9.20 12.68
N SER A 138 -2.88 -9.84 11.90
CA SER A 138 -4.26 -9.42 11.72
C SER A 138 -5.25 -10.46 12.25
N ILE A 139 -6.48 -10.04 12.51
CA ILE A 139 -7.54 -10.89 13.08
C ILE A 139 -8.74 -10.83 12.14
N GLY A 140 -8.99 -11.94 11.44
CA GLY A 140 -10.06 -12.08 10.46
C GLY A 140 -9.72 -11.54 9.07
N ASN A 141 -10.69 -11.65 8.18
CA ASN A 141 -10.66 -11.14 6.81
C ASN A 141 -12.07 -10.71 6.38
N GLU A 142 -12.24 -9.43 6.10
CA GLU A 142 -13.48 -8.85 5.56
C GLU A 142 -14.75 -9.15 6.38
N PRO A 143 -14.74 -8.91 7.71
CA PRO A 143 -15.88 -9.22 8.56
C PRO A 143 -17.17 -8.49 8.15
N SER A 144 -17.05 -7.37 7.45
CA SER A 144 -18.18 -6.58 6.95
C SER A 144 -19.02 -7.27 5.90
N ILE A 145 -18.56 -8.41 5.33
CA ILE A 145 -19.30 -9.16 4.31
C ILE A 145 -19.53 -10.64 4.68
N PHE A 146 -19.28 -11.06 5.91
CA PHE A 146 -19.50 -12.45 6.36
C PHE A 146 -20.94 -12.94 6.12
N THR A 147 -21.93 -12.12 6.45
CA THR A 147 -23.34 -12.43 6.20
C THR A 147 -23.65 -12.47 4.70
N GLN A 148 -23.17 -11.47 3.95
CA GLN A 148 -23.41 -11.34 2.51
C GLN A 148 -22.84 -12.53 1.72
N LEU A 149 -21.67 -13.01 2.08
CA LEU A 149 -21.00 -14.17 1.46
C LEU A 149 -21.44 -15.51 2.06
N LYS A 150 -22.41 -15.51 3.00
CA LYS A 150 -22.88 -16.69 3.71
C LYS A 150 -21.77 -17.46 4.42
N GLN A 151 -20.73 -16.76 4.87
CA GLN A 151 -19.71 -17.32 5.75
C GLN A 151 -20.24 -17.45 7.18
N ALA A 152 -21.04 -16.49 7.63
CA ALA A 152 -21.88 -16.61 8.82
C ALA A 152 -23.31 -17.01 8.42
N ASP A 153 -23.92 -17.90 9.19
CA ASP A 153 -25.32 -18.33 9.05
C ASP A 153 -26.31 -17.45 9.85
N TYR A 154 -25.79 -16.36 10.42
CA TYR A 154 -26.52 -15.35 11.18
C TYR A 154 -26.09 -13.95 10.74
N ASP A 155 -26.82 -12.93 11.18
CA ASP A 155 -26.49 -11.54 10.91
C ASP A 155 -25.26 -11.11 11.73
N TYR A 156 -24.08 -11.14 11.09
CA TYR A 156 -22.82 -10.71 11.70
C TYR A 156 -22.74 -9.18 11.65
N THR A 157 -22.61 -8.57 12.81
CA THR A 157 -22.67 -7.11 12.97
C THR A 157 -21.39 -6.55 13.59
N THR A 158 -21.31 -5.23 13.68
CA THR A 158 -20.21 -4.52 14.36
C THR A 158 -20.04 -4.96 15.82
N GLU A 159 -21.14 -5.35 16.52
CA GLU A 159 -21.07 -5.86 17.89
C GLU A 159 -20.36 -7.22 17.98
N ASN A 160 -20.62 -8.10 17.01
CA ASN A 160 -19.93 -9.40 16.92
C ASN A 160 -18.43 -9.17 16.70
N LEU A 161 -18.10 -8.38 15.67
CA LEU A 161 -16.71 -8.03 15.37
C LEU A 161 -16.00 -7.48 16.59
N ASN A 162 -16.55 -6.48 17.24
CA ASN A 162 -15.90 -5.77 18.33
C ASN A 162 -15.63 -6.67 19.52
N ARG A 163 -16.58 -7.54 19.88
CA ARG A 163 -16.45 -8.50 20.98
C ARG A 163 -15.40 -9.57 20.68
N GLU A 164 -15.49 -10.18 19.51
CA GLU A 164 -14.65 -11.32 19.11
C GLU A 164 -13.22 -10.89 18.84
N TRP A 165 -13.04 -9.81 18.07
CA TRP A 165 -11.74 -9.25 17.79
C TRP A 165 -11.01 -8.86 19.08
N ARG A 166 -11.68 -8.18 20.01
CA ARG A 166 -11.08 -7.77 21.28
C ARG A 166 -10.61 -8.95 22.12
N ALA A 167 -11.43 -9.98 22.22
CA ALA A 167 -11.09 -11.18 22.99
C ALA A 167 -9.84 -11.88 22.42
N ILE A 168 -9.77 -12.03 21.10
CA ILE A 168 -8.62 -12.61 20.41
C ILE A 168 -7.38 -11.73 20.57
N ALA A 169 -7.50 -10.43 20.36
CA ALA A 169 -6.41 -9.46 20.50
C ALA A 169 -5.76 -9.48 21.88
N GLN A 170 -6.59 -9.50 22.94
CA GLN A 170 -6.11 -9.55 24.32
C GLN A 170 -5.36 -10.87 24.60
N ALA A 171 -5.89 -12.00 24.13
CA ALA A 171 -5.24 -13.30 24.31
C ALA A 171 -3.89 -13.39 23.58
N MET A 172 -3.81 -12.87 22.35
CA MET A 172 -2.56 -12.81 21.59
C MET A 172 -1.51 -11.94 22.27
N LYS A 173 -1.88 -10.70 22.67
CA LYS A 173 -0.99 -9.76 23.37
C LYS A 173 -0.58 -10.25 24.77
N ALA A 174 -1.38 -11.07 25.43
CA ALA A 174 -0.99 -11.70 26.69
C ALA A 174 0.15 -12.72 26.52
N VAL A 175 0.30 -13.31 25.35
CA VAL A 175 1.41 -14.22 25.01
C VAL A 175 2.66 -13.45 24.60
N ASP A 176 2.51 -12.46 23.74
CA ASP A 176 3.60 -11.60 23.26
C ASP A 176 3.11 -10.15 23.17
N PRO A 177 3.44 -9.30 24.13
CA PRO A 177 3.01 -7.89 24.15
C PRO A 177 3.66 -7.04 23.06
N ASN A 178 4.70 -7.53 22.39
CA ASN A 178 5.42 -6.78 21.35
C ASN A 178 4.79 -6.89 19.96
N ILE A 179 3.84 -7.81 19.77
CA ILE A 179 3.15 -7.92 18.48
C ILE A 179 2.33 -6.66 18.19
N LYS A 180 2.21 -6.34 16.92
CA LYS A 180 1.42 -5.23 16.38
C LYS A 180 0.19 -5.80 15.69
N LEU A 181 -0.99 -5.34 16.10
CA LEU A 181 -2.26 -5.82 15.59
C LEU A 181 -2.76 -4.90 14.48
N LEU A 182 -3.03 -5.49 13.32
CA LEU A 182 -3.71 -4.85 12.20
C LEU A 182 -5.21 -5.17 12.29
N GLY A 183 -6.03 -4.20 11.93
CA GLY A 183 -7.48 -4.38 11.89
C GLY A 183 -8.24 -3.13 11.45
N PRO A 184 -9.52 -3.28 11.13
CA PRO A 184 -10.35 -4.51 11.16
C PRO A 184 -10.42 -5.29 9.83
N GLU A 185 -9.61 -4.98 8.79
CA GLU A 185 -9.62 -5.67 7.49
C GLU A 185 -10.97 -5.54 6.77
N ILE A 186 -11.57 -4.35 6.80
CA ILE A 186 -12.91 -4.11 6.24
C ILE A 186 -12.85 -4.12 4.71
N HIS A 187 -13.82 -4.83 4.09
CA HIS A 187 -14.01 -4.84 2.65
C HIS A 187 -14.51 -3.48 2.12
N GLN A 188 -13.97 -3.04 0.98
CA GLN A 188 -14.44 -1.87 0.21
C GLN A 188 -14.53 -0.57 1.02
N TRP A 189 -13.44 -0.18 1.66
CA TRP A 189 -13.32 1.16 2.24
C TRP A 189 -13.52 2.25 1.18
N ASN A 190 -14.22 3.32 1.55
CA ASN A 190 -14.48 4.48 0.69
C ASN A 190 -14.26 5.80 1.44
N ALA A 191 -14.03 6.89 0.69
CA ALA A 191 -13.65 8.19 1.22
C ALA A 191 -14.79 9.03 1.82
N SER A 192 -15.98 8.49 2.04
CA SER A 192 -17.05 9.22 2.68
C SER A 192 -17.89 8.32 3.59
N TYR A 193 -18.41 8.89 4.67
CA TYR A 193 -19.27 8.19 5.61
C TYR A 193 -20.52 7.61 4.94
N GLU A 194 -21.06 8.26 3.92
CA GLU A 194 -22.26 7.81 3.21
C GLU A 194 -22.04 6.52 2.44
N THR A 195 -20.81 6.31 1.94
CA THR A 195 -20.45 5.19 1.07
C THR A 195 -19.62 4.11 1.76
N THR A 196 -19.10 4.35 2.97
CA THR A 196 -18.40 3.32 3.75
C THR A 196 -19.32 2.16 4.12
N PRO A 197 -18.80 0.94 4.25
CA PRO A 197 -19.61 -0.22 4.64
C PRO A 197 -20.30 -0.04 6.00
N LYS A 198 -21.58 -0.42 6.06
CA LYS A 198 -22.40 -0.40 7.28
C LYS A 198 -22.98 -1.78 7.55
N ASP A 199 -23.22 -2.08 8.82
CA ASP A 199 -23.94 -3.29 9.23
C ASP A 199 -25.45 -3.16 9.01
N SER A 200 -26.20 -4.21 9.29
CA SER A 200 -27.66 -4.27 9.13
C SER A 200 -28.41 -3.24 9.98
N ALA A 201 -27.82 -2.75 11.06
CA ALA A 201 -28.35 -1.68 11.91
C ALA A 201 -27.95 -0.27 11.43
N GLY A 202 -27.25 -0.16 10.30
CA GLY A 202 -26.78 1.11 9.73
C GLY A 202 -25.55 1.70 10.41
N ARG A 203 -24.83 0.92 11.24
CA ARG A 203 -23.63 1.38 11.94
C ARG A 203 -22.41 1.21 11.03
N ASP A 204 -21.57 2.22 10.98
CA ASP A 204 -20.31 2.19 10.22
C ASP A 204 -19.30 1.25 10.86
N TRP A 205 -18.79 0.29 10.08
CA TRP A 205 -17.89 -0.76 10.56
C TRP A 205 -16.60 -0.21 11.14
N MET A 206 -15.97 0.75 10.48
CA MET A 206 -14.70 1.31 10.93
C MET A 206 -14.88 2.15 12.19
N THR A 207 -15.87 3.03 12.19
CA THR A 207 -16.18 3.89 13.33
C THR A 207 -16.46 3.08 14.60
N GLU A 208 -17.32 2.07 14.50
CA GLU A 208 -17.65 1.22 15.66
C GLU A 208 -16.46 0.36 16.11
N PHE A 209 -15.66 -0.13 15.18
CA PHE A 209 -14.41 -0.84 15.51
C PHE A 209 -13.41 0.04 16.25
N LEU A 210 -13.15 1.25 15.76
CA LEU A 210 -12.22 2.18 16.39
C LEU A 210 -12.68 2.63 17.79
N LYS A 211 -13.99 2.84 17.99
CA LYS A 211 -14.57 3.13 19.33
C LYS A 211 -14.31 1.99 20.31
N ALA A 212 -14.47 0.75 19.86
CA ALA A 212 -14.39 -0.42 20.74
C ALA A 212 -12.95 -0.94 20.94
N ASN A 213 -12.08 -0.83 19.93
CA ASN A 213 -10.79 -1.49 19.86
C ASN A 213 -9.61 -0.56 19.56
N GLY A 214 -9.87 0.76 19.47
CA GLY A 214 -8.85 1.75 19.17
C GLY A 214 -7.69 1.82 20.19
N ASP A 215 -7.85 1.26 21.39
CA ASP A 215 -6.81 1.10 22.40
C ASP A 215 -5.87 -0.08 22.12
N LEU A 216 -6.32 -1.09 21.38
CA LEU A 216 -5.59 -2.34 21.12
C LEU A 216 -5.00 -2.41 19.71
N VAL A 217 -5.66 -1.81 18.70
CA VAL A 217 -5.18 -1.80 17.33
C VAL A 217 -3.92 -0.94 17.21
N ASP A 218 -2.91 -1.44 16.51
CA ASP A 218 -1.64 -0.74 16.26
C ASP A 218 -1.55 -0.18 14.84
N VAL A 219 -2.23 -0.78 13.86
CA VAL A 219 -2.29 -0.37 12.45
C VAL A 219 -3.72 -0.51 11.96
N VAL A 220 -4.30 0.56 11.42
CA VAL A 220 -5.65 0.50 10.86
C VAL A 220 -5.57 -0.06 9.44
N SER A 221 -6.30 -1.14 9.17
CA SER A 221 -6.21 -1.86 7.91
C SER A 221 -7.56 -2.02 7.22
N VAL A 222 -7.55 -1.87 5.89
CA VAL A 222 -8.71 -1.98 5.01
C VAL A 222 -8.36 -2.69 3.72
N HIS A 223 -9.40 -3.19 3.02
CA HIS A 223 -9.32 -3.71 1.66
C HIS A 223 -10.04 -2.80 0.69
N ARG A 224 -9.56 -2.72 -0.55
CA ARG A 224 -10.21 -1.93 -1.57
C ARG A 224 -10.01 -2.46 -2.98
N TYR A 225 -11.14 -2.57 -3.68
CA TYR A 225 -11.28 -2.86 -5.11
C TYR A 225 -12.18 -1.78 -5.73
N PRO A 226 -11.62 -0.64 -6.14
CA PRO A 226 -12.39 0.58 -6.38
C PRO A 226 -13.37 0.50 -7.53
N LEU A 227 -13.15 -0.38 -8.50
CA LEU A 227 -13.89 -0.39 -9.76
C LEU A 227 -14.90 -1.53 -9.87
N HIS A 228 -15.24 -2.19 -8.76
CA HIS A 228 -16.23 -3.24 -8.77
C HIS A 228 -17.61 -2.71 -9.21
N SER A 229 -18.07 -3.17 -10.37
CA SER A 229 -19.39 -2.83 -10.89
C SER A 229 -20.04 -4.06 -11.54
N PRO A 230 -21.11 -4.60 -10.97
CA PRO A 230 -21.83 -5.73 -11.56
C PRO A 230 -22.65 -5.38 -12.80
N THR A 231 -22.85 -4.09 -13.07
CA THR A 231 -23.82 -3.60 -14.07
C THR A 231 -23.20 -2.74 -15.17
N LYS A 232 -22.01 -2.19 -14.94
CA LYS A 232 -21.33 -1.30 -15.88
C LYS A 232 -19.93 -1.82 -16.20
N PRO A 233 -19.56 -2.00 -17.49
CA PRO A 233 -18.17 -2.31 -17.84
C PRO A 233 -17.21 -1.24 -17.33
N ILE A 234 -16.08 -1.66 -16.80
CA ILE A 234 -14.97 -0.80 -16.41
C ILE A 234 -14.27 -0.31 -17.68
N THR A 235 -13.91 0.96 -17.73
CA THR A 235 -13.15 1.56 -18.83
C THR A 235 -11.74 1.95 -18.40
N ILE A 236 -10.84 2.19 -19.36
CA ILE A 236 -9.50 2.74 -19.08
C ILE A 236 -9.61 4.10 -18.38
N GLN A 237 -10.61 4.91 -18.73
CA GLN A 237 -10.84 6.19 -18.09
C GLN A 237 -11.24 6.03 -16.60
N ASP A 238 -12.00 4.99 -16.25
CA ASP A 238 -12.34 4.69 -14.86
C ASP A 238 -11.07 4.33 -14.07
N LEU A 239 -10.19 3.48 -14.63
CA LEU A 239 -8.88 3.15 -14.04
C LEU A 239 -8.02 4.41 -13.86
N ARG A 240 -7.87 5.21 -14.91
CA ARG A 240 -7.11 6.47 -14.89
C ARG A 240 -7.61 7.45 -13.83
N ALA A 241 -8.92 7.67 -13.76
CA ALA A 241 -9.52 8.58 -12.80
C ALA A 241 -9.41 8.09 -11.35
N ASN A 242 -9.35 6.77 -11.15
CA ASN A 242 -9.27 6.19 -9.81
C ASN A 242 -7.93 6.43 -9.13
N THR A 243 -6.80 6.44 -9.85
CA THR A 243 -5.48 6.52 -9.20
C THR A 243 -5.36 7.73 -8.25
N ARG A 244 -5.99 8.85 -8.60
CA ARG A 244 -5.95 10.10 -7.83
C ARG A 244 -6.92 10.13 -6.63
N GLN A 245 -7.76 9.13 -6.47
CA GLN A 245 -8.71 9.06 -5.34
C GLN A 245 -8.06 8.53 -4.05
N TRP A 246 -6.98 7.77 -4.18
CA TRP A 246 -6.38 7.06 -3.07
C TRP A 246 -5.84 7.94 -1.95
N VAL A 247 -5.22 9.07 -2.28
CA VAL A 247 -4.71 10.03 -1.27
C VAL A 247 -5.85 10.53 -0.38
N ALA A 248 -6.96 10.97 -0.99
CA ALA A 248 -8.12 11.47 -0.25
C ALA A 248 -8.77 10.38 0.63
N GLU A 249 -8.79 9.15 0.15
CA GLU A 249 -9.33 8.01 0.89
C GLU A 249 -8.48 7.65 2.12
N VAL A 250 -7.18 7.63 1.97
CA VAL A 250 -6.25 7.38 3.08
C VAL A 250 -6.31 8.53 4.09
N GLU A 251 -6.36 9.78 3.65
CA GLU A 251 -6.47 10.92 4.55
C GLU A 251 -7.79 10.95 5.30
N TYR A 252 -8.90 10.56 4.65
CA TYR A 252 -10.17 10.43 5.34
C TYR A 252 -10.10 9.36 6.44
N LEU A 253 -9.51 8.19 6.15
CA LEU A 253 -9.33 7.13 7.14
C LEU A 253 -8.44 7.57 8.31
N ARG A 254 -7.36 8.29 8.01
CA ARG A 254 -6.45 8.87 9.02
C ARG A 254 -7.17 9.89 9.90
N SER A 255 -7.96 10.76 9.29
CA SER A 255 -8.74 11.78 10.03
C SER A 255 -9.79 11.14 10.93
N LEU A 256 -10.54 10.15 10.43
CA LEU A 256 -11.51 9.38 11.22
C LEU A 256 -10.83 8.65 12.38
N THR A 257 -9.67 8.04 12.13
CA THR A 257 -8.90 7.33 13.15
C THR A 257 -8.50 8.28 14.29
N ARG A 258 -7.97 9.45 13.94
CA ARG A 258 -7.60 10.49 14.89
C ARG A 258 -8.81 11.02 15.68
N GLU A 259 -9.91 11.29 14.98
CA GLU A 259 -11.15 11.78 15.60
C GLU A 259 -11.70 10.79 16.64
N VAL A 260 -11.76 9.51 16.28
CA VAL A 260 -12.39 8.50 17.14
C VAL A 260 -11.48 8.04 18.27
N THR A 261 -10.18 7.89 18.02
CA THR A 261 -9.24 7.28 18.99
C THR A 261 -8.36 8.29 19.71
N GLY A 262 -8.24 9.51 19.20
CA GLY A 262 -7.25 10.51 19.67
C GLY A 262 -5.80 10.11 19.33
N ARG A 263 -5.56 9.09 18.49
CA ARG A 263 -4.24 8.53 18.18
C ARG A 263 -3.91 8.72 16.69
N GLU A 264 -2.63 8.95 16.41
CA GLU A 264 -2.08 8.81 15.07
C GLU A 264 -1.68 7.36 14.86
N LEU A 265 -2.44 6.62 14.08
CA LEU A 265 -2.14 5.21 13.78
C LEU A 265 -1.75 5.08 12.31
N PRO A 266 -0.75 4.22 12.01
CA PRO A 266 -0.39 3.89 10.63
C PRO A 266 -1.58 3.27 9.88
N ILE A 267 -1.68 3.55 8.58
CA ILE A 267 -2.72 3.01 7.70
C ILE A 267 -2.12 1.92 6.80
N ALA A 268 -2.81 0.81 6.68
CA ALA A 268 -2.45 -0.29 5.78
C ALA A 268 -3.60 -0.61 4.81
N ILE A 269 -3.24 -0.83 3.55
CA ILE A 269 -4.15 -1.41 2.55
C ILE A 269 -3.71 -2.86 2.35
N THR A 270 -4.27 -3.75 3.17
CA THR A 270 -3.81 -5.13 3.29
C THR A 270 -4.31 -6.05 2.19
N GLU A 271 -5.24 -5.54 1.36
CA GLU A 271 -5.68 -6.21 0.14
C GLU A 271 -6.18 -5.17 -0.86
N LEU A 272 -5.62 -5.18 -2.06
CA LEU A 272 -6.09 -4.33 -3.15
C LEU A 272 -5.86 -4.96 -4.52
N ASN A 273 -6.76 -4.66 -5.44
CA ASN A 273 -6.61 -4.72 -6.88
C ASN A 273 -7.65 -3.76 -7.49
N SER A 274 -7.65 -3.57 -8.80
CA SER A 274 -8.61 -2.66 -9.46
C SER A 274 -10.06 -3.16 -9.36
N ASP A 275 -10.28 -4.46 -9.54
CA ASP A 275 -11.60 -5.13 -9.53
C ASP A 275 -11.48 -6.51 -8.85
N PRO A 276 -12.40 -6.90 -7.96
CA PRO A 276 -12.41 -8.22 -7.34
C PRO A 276 -13.00 -9.33 -8.24
N SER A 277 -13.50 -8.97 -9.42
CA SER A 277 -14.15 -9.93 -10.30
C SER A 277 -13.20 -10.99 -10.85
N PRO A 278 -13.70 -12.18 -11.26
CA PRO A 278 -12.87 -13.21 -11.87
C PRO A 278 -12.48 -12.90 -13.32
N ALA A 279 -12.77 -11.70 -13.84
CA ALA A 279 -12.48 -11.32 -15.23
C ALA A 279 -11.01 -11.52 -15.58
N MET A 280 -10.78 -11.98 -16.80
CA MET A 280 -9.45 -12.19 -17.37
C MET A 280 -9.44 -11.78 -18.85
N MET A 281 -8.25 -11.39 -19.33
CA MET A 281 -7.98 -11.11 -20.75
C MET A 281 -8.89 -10.03 -21.36
N GLN A 282 -9.36 -9.11 -20.52
CA GLN A 282 -10.05 -7.90 -20.95
C GLN A 282 -9.10 -6.72 -20.80
N GLU A 283 -9.34 -5.65 -21.56
CA GLU A 283 -8.47 -4.46 -21.54
C GLU A 283 -8.30 -3.83 -20.16
N THR A 284 -9.29 -3.95 -19.30
CA THR A 284 -9.33 -3.38 -17.94
C THR A 284 -9.35 -4.42 -16.82
N SER A 285 -9.24 -5.72 -17.14
CA SER A 285 -9.20 -6.74 -16.09
C SER A 285 -7.87 -6.69 -15.30
N PRO A 286 -7.83 -7.23 -14.07
CA PRO A 286 -6.63 -7.18 -13.22
C PRO A 286 -5.37 -7.79 -13.84
N ASP A 287 -5.51 -8.67 -14.83
CA ASP A 287 -4.39 -9.26 -15.59
C ASP A 287 -4.02 -8.46 -16.85
N SER A 288 -4.67 -7.32 -17.10
CA SER A 288 -4.38 -6.50 -18.26
C SER A 288 -3.09 -5.71 -18.11
N PHE A 289 -2.54 -5.28 -19.23
CA PHE A 289 -1.39 -4.39 -19.23
C PHE A 289 -1.71 -3.04 -18.58
N TYR A 290 -2.88 -2.45 -18.88
CA TYR A 290 -3.25 -1.16 -18.28
C TYR A 290 -3.41 -1.24 -16.76
N ASN A 291 -3.84 -2.39 -16.22
CA ASN A 291 -3.86 -2.59 -14.77
C ASN A 291 -2.46 -2.49 -14.13
N ALA A 292 -1.40 -2.87 -14.85
CA ALA A 292 -0.03 -2.69 -14.36
C ALA A 292 0.34 -1.21 -14.29
N ILE A 293 -0.05 -0.41 -15.27
CA ILE A 293 0.21 1.03 -15.28
C ILE A 293 -0.63 1.73 -14.18
N TRP A 294 -1.90 1.35 -14.04
CA TRP A 294 -2.74 1.77 -12.92
C TRP A 294 -2.09 1.45 -11.57
N TYR A 295 -1.62 0.22 -11.37
CA TYR A 295 -1.01 -0.20 -10.09
C TYR A 295 0.30 0.51 -9.82
N ALA A 296 1.10 0.77 -10.84
CA ALA A 296 2.33 1.55 -10.71
C ALA A 296 2.04 2.97 -10.19
N ASP A 297 1.00 3.62 -10.72
CA ASP A 297 0.61 4.95 -10.25
C ASP A 297 -0.02 4.91 -8.84
N VAL A 298 -0.87 3.92 -8.57
CA VAL A 298 -1.45 3.72 -7.22
C VAL A 298 -0.37 3.56 -6.15
N LEU A 299 0.71 2.83 -6.42
CA LEU A 299 1.83 2.73 -5.47
C LEU A 299 2.48 4.09 -5.20
N GLY A 300 2.66 4.92 -6.22
CA GLY A 300 3.16 6.28 -6.05
C GLY A 300 2.22 7.14 -5.20
N GLN A 301 0.92 7.09 -5.47
CA GLN A 301 -0.10 7.79 -4.66
C GLN A 301 -0.13 7.31 -3.20
N MET A 302 0.12 6.02 -2.96
CA MET A 302 0.23 5.47 -1.60
C MET A 302 1.47 5.98 -0.86
N MET A 303 2.59 6.22 -1.57
CA MET A 303 3.77 6.85 -1.00
C MET A 303 3.47 8.29 -0.62
N ASP A 304 2.83 9.06 -1.50
CA ASP A 304 2.43 10.44 -1.23
C ASP A 304 1.45 10.55 -0.05
N ALA A 305 0.62 9.53 0.15
CA ALA A 305 -0.30 9.42 1.27
C ALA A 305 0.34 8.85 2.55
N ASP A 306 1.65 8.60 2.59
CA ASP A 306 2.37 7.99 3.73
C ASP A 306 1.67 6.72 4.24
N VAL A 307 1.34 5.81 3.32
CA VAL A 307 0.74 4.51 3.67
C VAL A 307 1.82 3.59 4.22
N PHE A 308 1.52 2.97 5.37
CA PHE A 308 2.46 2.11 6.08
C PHE A 308 2.70 0.77 5.39
N MET A 309 1.65 0.12 4.87
CA MET A 309 1.75 -1.21 4.24
C MET A 309 0.73 -1.32 3.11
N VAL A 310 1.16 -1.91 2.00
CA VAL A 310 0.29 -2.24 0.86
C VAL A 310 0.50 -3.68 0.48
N ASN A 311 -0.58 -4.46 0.36
CA ASN A 311 -0.52 -5.84 -0.12
C ASN A 311 -1.44 -6.02 -1.33
N GLN A 312 -0.85 -6.19 -2.50
CA GLN A 312 -1.59 -6.50 -3.73
C GLN A 312 -2.28 -7.88 -3.60
N TRP A 313 -3.48 -8.02 -4.12
CA TRP A 313 -4.18 -9.28 -4.23
C TRP A 313 -4.00 -9.83 -5.65
N VAL A 314 -3.23 -10.86 -5.90
CA VAL A 314 -2.49 -11.80 -5.04
C VAL A 314 -1.28 -12.34 -5.81
N ILE A 315 -0.29 -12.92 -5.16
CA ILE A 315 0.97 -13.36 -5.80
C ILE A 315 0.75 -14.41 -6.92
N SER A 316 -0.21 -15.33 -6.74
CA SER A 316 -0.49 -16.36 -7.74
C SER A 316 -1.97 -16.76 -7.73
N GLN A 317 -2.61 -16.76 -8.89
CA GLN A 317 -3.99 -17.22 -9.07
C GLN A 317 -4.19 -17.74 -10.49
N ARG A 318 -4.70 -18.98 -10.60
CA ARG A 318 -4.81 -19.63 -11.91
C ARG A 318 -6.14 -19.37 -12.61
N THR A 319 -7.21 -19.13 -11.86
CA THR A 319 -8.59 -19.15 -12.35
C THR A 319 -9.23 -17.79 -12.51
N THR A 320 -8.54 -16.73 -12.09
CA THR A 320 -8.99 -15.32 -12.19
C THR A 320 -7.88 -14.43 -12.69
N GLY A 321 -8.21 -13.17 -13.07
CA GLY A 321 -7.23 -12.14 -13.44
C GLY A 321 -6.38 -11.61 -12.29
N LEU A 322 -6.72 -11.92 -11.04
CA LEU A 322 -6.17 -11.26 -9.84
C LEU A 322 -4.71 -11.59 -9.51
N GLY A 323 -4.19 -12.76 -9.93
CA GLY A 323 -2.83 -13.17 -9.59
C GLY A 323 -1.76 -12.43 -10.39
N LEU A 324 -0.63 -12.11 -9.76
CA LEU A 324 0.57 -11.65 -10.44
C LEU A 324 1.17 -12.75 -11.34
N LEU A 325 0.99 -14.01 -10.92
CA LEU A 325 1.38 -15.22 -11.65
C LEU A 325 0.17 -16.07 -11.96
N GLN A 326 0.17 -16.67 -13.16
CA GLN A 326 -0.77 -17.71 -13.58
C GLN A 326 0.00 -18.97 -14.00
N GLY A 327 0.24 -19.86 -13.03
CA GLY A 327 1.13 -21.00 -13.27
C GLY A 327 2.56 -20.52 -13.56
N THR A 328 3.05 -20.75 -14.78
CA THR A 328 4.37 -20.26 -15.24
C THR A 328 4.29 -18.98 -16.05
N ASN A 329 3.10 -18.41 -16.24
CA ASN A 329 2.95 -17.13 -16.92
C ASN A 329 3.06 -15.96 -15.93
N ILE A 330 3.87 -14.97 -16.26
CA ILE A 330 3.99 -13.69 -15.54
C ILE A 330 2.98 -12.73 -16.14
N ARG A 331 2.16 -12.09 -15.30
CA ARG A 331 1.22 -11.05 -15.72
C ARG A 331 1.83 -9.67 -15.61
N PRO A 332 1.34 -8.69 -16.38
CA PRO A 332 1.97 -7.36 -16.46
C PRO A 332 2.17 -6.68 -15.10
N THR A 333 1.20 -6.75 -14.19
CA THR A 333 1.30 -6.12 -12.85
C THR A 333 2.48 -6.65 -12.01
N PHE A 334 2.97 -7.87 -12.28
CA PHE A 334 4.18 -8.38 -11.61
C PHE A 334 5.39 -7.47 -11.83
N TYR A 335 5.54 -6.91 -13.03
CA TYR A 335 6.72 -6.13 -13.41
C TYR A 335 6.81 -4.76 -12.71
N VAL A 336 5.74 -4.31 -12.08
CA VAL A 336 5.75 -3.11 -11.24
C VAL A 336 6.69 -3.27 -10.05
N PHE A 337 6.76 -4.46 -9.45
CA PHE A 337 7.63 -4.71 -8.29
C PHE A 337 9.12 -4.59 -8.62
N PRO A 338 9.69 -5.30 -9.64
CA PRO A 338 11.09 -5.13 -10.01
C PRO A 338 11.39 -3.71 -10.53
N LEU A 339 10.41 -2.98 -11.09
CA LEU A 339 10.59 -1.59 -11.45
C LEU A 339 10.80 -0.73 -10.19
N TYR A 340 9.91 -0.82 -9.21
CA TYR A 340 9.99 -0.07 -7.95
C TYR A 340 11.13 -0.53 -7.03
N LYS A 341 11.62 -1.76 -7.17
CA LYS A 341 12.81 -2.23 -6.44
C LYS A 341 14.04 -1.32 -6.68
N ASN A 342 14.10 -0.64 -7.83
CA ASN A 342 15.17 0.29 -8.16
C ASN A 342 14.86 1.74 -7.75
N PHE A 343 13.68 2.02 -7.19
CA PHE A 343 13.28 3.33 -6.68
C PHE A 343 13.97 3.62 -5.33
N GLY A 344 14.03 4.90 -4.94
CA GLY A 344 14.63 5.32 -3.67
C GLY A 344 13.74 5.00 -2.46
N SER A 345 14.33 5.17 -1.27
CA SER A 345 13.65 4.95 0.02
C SER A 345 13.40 6.23 0.83
N GLN A 346 13.96 7.37 0.40
CA GLN A 346 13.75 8.67 1.01
C GLN A 346 13.00 9.56 0.04
N GLN A 347 11.70 9.80 0.30
CA GLN A 347 10.84 10.57 -0.59
C GLN A 347 11.26 12.03 -0.63
N VAL A 348 11.27 12.60 -1.82
CA VAL A 348 11.48 14.03 -2.03
C VAL A 348 10.34 14.60 -2.88
N TYR A 349 10.15 15.90 -2.83
CA TYR A 349 9.04 16.54 -3.53
C TYR A 349 9.13 16.36 -5.04
N ALA A 350 8.01 15.93 -5.63
CA ALA A 350 7.79 15.93 -7.08
C ALA A 350 6.33 16.31 -7.38
N ALA A 351 6.09 16.90 -8.53
CA ALA A 351 4.75 17.25 -8.98
C ALA A 351 4.66 17.31 -10.50
N SER A 352 3.53 16.91 -11.03
CA SER A 352 3.22 17.01 -12.47
C SER A 352 2.22 18.15 -12.72
N GLY A 353 2.54 18.99 -13.70
CA GLY A 353 1.62 19.94 -14.30
C GLY A 353 1.07 19.45 -15.66
N VAL A 354 1.29 18.17 -16.00
CA VAL A 354 0.87 17.54 -17.26
C VAL A 354 -0.35 16.66 -16.99
N PRO A 355 -1.45 16.80 -17.73
CA PRO A 355 -2.61 15.93 -17.61
C PRO A 355 -2.25 14.46 -17.86
N ASP A 356 -2.81 13.56 -17.07
CA ASP A 356 -2.64 12.10 -17.14
C ASP A 356 -1.18 11.62 -17.11
N VAL A 357 -0.27 12.45 -16.57
CA VAL A 357 1.11 12.06 -16.26
C VAL A 357 1.41 12.38 -14.82
N ASP A 358 1.89 11.41 -14.07
CA ASP A 358 2.30 11.59 -12.68
C ASP A 358 3.82 11.35 -12.53
N ILE A 359 4.41 11.96 -11.51
CA ILE A 359 5.83 11.83 -11.18
C ILE A 359 6.00 11.67 -9.67
N PHE A 360 6.80 10.69 -9.28
CA PHE A 360 7.22 10.46 -7.90
C PHE A 360 8.73 10.49 -7.83
N ALA A 361 9.29 11.03 -6.75
CA ALA A 361 10.74 11.16 -6.62
C ALA A 361 11.23 10.69 -5.25
N ALA A 362 12.39 10.05 -5.25
CA ALA A 362 13.04 9.62 -4.02
C ALA A 362 14.56 9.58 -4.15
N ARG A 363 15.27 9.67 -3.03
CA ARG A 363 16.70 9.40 -2.93
C ARG A 363 16.93 7.95 -2.54
N ARG A 364 17.89 7.32 -3.18
CA ARG A 364 18.44 6.01 -2.83
C ARG A 364 19.51 6.15 -1.77
N GLU A 365 19.83 5.03 -1.10
CA GLU A 365 20.92 4.97 -0.12
C GLU A 365 22.32 5.28 -0.71
N ASP A 366 22.51 5.00 -2.01
CA ASP A 366 23.76 5.33 -2.74
C ASP A 366 23.82 6.81 -3.18
N GLY A 367 22.84 7.63 -2.79
CA GLY A 367 22.76 9.05 -3.11
C GLY A 367 22.12 9.36 -4.46
N ALA A 368 21.78 8.36 -5.29
CA ALA A 368 21.10 8.61 -6.56
C ALA A 368 19.69 9.18 -6.35
N LEU A 369 19.33 10.16 -7.15
CA LEU A 369 17.94 10.62 -7.29
C LEU A 369 17.20 9.70 -8.27
N THR A 370 16.03 9.24 -7.87
CA THR A 370 15.14 8.43 -8.71
C THR A 370 13.87 9.19 -9.01
N LEU A 371 13.43 9.13 -10.27
CA LEU A 371 12.19 9.71 -10.73
C LEU A 371 11.37 8.61 -11.41
N MET A 372 10.23 8.27 -10.83
CA MET A 372 9.23 7.40 -11.44
C MET A 372 8.21 8.28 -12.16
N VAL A 373 8.15 8.19 -13.49
CA VAL A 373 7.21 8.96 -14.32
C VAL A 373 6.22 8.00 -14.95
N ILE A 374 4.94 8.26 -14.75
CA ILE A 374 3.86 7.40 -15.22
C ILE A 374 2.97 8.17 -16.18
N ASN A 375 2.94 7.72 -17.44
CA ASN A 375 2.03 8.21 -18.44
C ASN A 375 0.80 7.31 -18.50
N LEU A 376 -0.30 7.79 -17.94
CA LEU A 376 -1.59 7.09 -17.92
C LEU A 376 -2.36 7.25 -19.25
N SER A 377 -1.94 8.18 -20.11
CA SER A 377 -2.65 8.46 -21.36
C SER A 377 -2.36 7.41 -22.43
N ASP A 378 -3.23 7.33 -23.42
CA ASP A 378 -3.12 6.45 -24.59
C ASP A 378 -2.26 7.04 -25.73
N ALA A 379 -1.57 8.16 -25.46
CA ALA A 379 -0.67 8.82 -26.39
C ALA A 379 0.75 8.97 -25.83
N GLU A 380 1.75 8.91 -26.70
CA GLU A 380 3.09 9.35 -26.38
C GLU A 380 3.08 10.83 -25.96
N GLN A 381 3.77 11.14 -24.86
CA GLN A 381 3.90 12.51 -24.35
C GLN A 381 5.35 12.99 -24.47
N LYS A 382 5.54 14.23 -24.95
CA LYS A 382 6.83 14.92 -24.90
C LYS A 382 6.70 16.11 -23.98
N VAL A 383 7.35 16.02 -22.81
CA VAL A 383 7.12 16.97 -21.73
C VAL A 383 8.44 17.45 -21.12
N PRO A 384 8.53 18.72 -20.70
CA PRO A 384 9.69 19.22 -19.98
C PRO A 384 9.84 18.50 -18.63
N LEU A 385 11.05 18.03 -18.33
CA LEU A 385 11.42 17.51 -17.01
C LEU A 385 12.42 18.46 -16.34
N GLN A 386 12.04 19.02 -15.21
CA GLN A 386 12.82 19.98 -14.46
C GLN A 386 13.18 19.41 -13.08
N VAL A 387 14.46 19.42 -12.75
CA VAL A 387 14.93 19.05 -11.41
C VAL A 387 15.65 20.26 -10.80
N LYS A 388 15.15 20.77 -9.69
CA LYS A 388 15.68 21.97 -9.05
C LYS A 388 17.13 21.75 -8.64
N GLY A 389 17.99 22.67 -9.05
CA GLY A 389 19.41 22.65 -8.72
C GLY A 389 20.25 21.62 -9.50
N LEU A 390 19.67 20.84 -10.40
CA LEU A 390 20.37 19.84 -11.21
C LEU A 390 20.22 20.12 -12.70
N LYS A 391 21.34 20.05 -13.43
CA LYS A 391 21.31 19.95 -14.89
C LYS A 391 21.39 18.48 -15.27
N LEU A 392 20.28 17.97 -15.80
CA LEU A 392 20.17 16.58 -16.23
C LEU A 392 21.09 16.33 -17.44
N LYS A 393 21.91 15.28 -17.37
CA LYS A 393 22.81 14.88 -18.46
C LYS A 393 22.49 13.48 -18.94
N GLU A 394 22.42 12.54 -18.03
CA GLU A 394 22.18 11.12 -18.31
C GLU A 394 21.49 10.47 -17.09
N ALA A 395 20.77 9.39 -17.34
CA ALA A 395 20.17 8.56 -16.29
C ALA A 395 20.23 7.09 -16.70
N GLY A 396 20.32 6.20 -15.71
CA GLY A 396 19.90 4.81 -15.89
C GLY A 396 18.39 4.78 -16.09
N VAL A 397 17.91 4.06 -17.10
CA VAL A 397 16.47 4.05 -17.45
C VAL A 397 15.92 2.64 -17.40
N TRP A 398 14.80 2.47 -16.71
CA TRP A 398 13.97 1.26 -16.75
C TRP A 398 12.60 1.61 -17.30
N LEU A 399 12.04 0.75 -18.13
CA LEU A 399 10.78 0.99 -18.81
C LEU A 399 9.83 -0.20 -18.67
N LEU A 400 8.60 0.10 -18.27
CA LEU A 400 7.45 -0.77 -18.35
C LEU A 400 6.45 -0.12 -19.32
N ASP A 401 6.27 -0.73 -20.49
CA ASP A 401 5.29 -0.34 -21.49
C ASP A 401 4.76 -1.58 -22.23
N ALA A 402 3.99 -1.42 -23.29
CA ALA A 402 3.42 -2.54 -24.04
C ALA A 402 4.46 -3.51 -24.62
N THR A 403 5.74 -3.14 -24.68
CA THR A 403 6.84 -3.90 -25.30
C THR A 403 8.00 -4.17 -24.36
N HIS A 404 8.07 -3.49 -23.22
CA HIS A 404 9.14 -3.62 -22.23
C HIS A 404 8.57 -4.01 -20.84
N ASN A 405 9.09 -5.06 -20.26
CA ASN A 405 8.66 -5.62 -18.98
C ASN A 405 9.59 -5.16 -17.84
N ALA A 406 9.54 -3.86 -17.46
CA ALA A 406 10.48 -3.24 -16.52
C ALA A 406 11.94 -3.44 -16.97
N GLU A 407 12.17 -3.31 -18.26
CA GLU A 407 13.46 -3.56 -18.90
C GLU A 407 14.46 -2.44 -18.59
N ASN A 408 15.69 -2.82 -18.26
CA ASN A 408 16.80 -1.89 -18.11
C ASN A 408 17.37 -1.51 -19.49
N LEU A 409 17.10 -0.29 -19.92
CA LEU A 409 17.56 0.26 -21.19
C LEU A 409 19.01 0.80 -21.15
N GLY A 410 19.68 0.66 -19.99
CA GLY A 410 21.01 1.21 -19.77
C GLY A 410 21.01 2.69 -19.41
N THR A 411 22.17 3.33 -19.57
CA THR A 411 22.32 4.77 -19.33
C THR A 411 22.03 5.52 -20.62
N LEU A 412 21.02 6.39 -20.57
CA LEU A 412 20.58 7.21 -21.72
C LEU A 412 20.82 8.70 -21.41
N PRO A 413 21.24 9.49 -22.44
CA PRO A 413 21.37 10.94 -22.28
C PRO A 413 19.98 11.59 -22.19
N PHE A 414 19.86 12.64 -21.37
CA PHE A 414 18.71 13.52 -21.44
C PHE A 414 18.78 14.39 -22.70
N PRO A 415 17.64 14.63 -23.37
CA PRO A 415 17.57 15.52 -24.52
C PRO A 415 18.05 16.94 -24.18
N GLU A 416 18.78 17.59 -25.09
CA GLU A 416 19.33 18.95 -24.90
C GLU A 416 18.23 20.01 -24.72
N ASP A 417 17.06 19.79 -25.31
CA ASP A 417 15.87 20.65 -25.19
C ASP A 417 15.12 20.44 -23.86
N GLY A 418 15.55 19.47 -23.04
CA GLY A 418 14.92 19.14 -21.75
C GLY A 418 13.56 18.44 -21.85
N LEU A 419 13.17 17.97 -23.05
CA LEU A 419 11.92 17.25 -23.28
C LEU A 419 12.14 15.75 -23.17
N VAL A 420 11.55 15.10 -22.17
CA VAL A 420 11.52 13.64 -22.09
C VAL A 420 10.36 13.08 -22.89
N THR A 421 10.62 11.97 -23.58
CA THR A 421 9.59 11.23 -24.31
C THR A 421 9.09 10.09 -23.43
N LEU A 422 7.79 10.06 -23.18
CA LEU A 422 7.09 9.07 -22.36
C LEU A 422 6.19 8.26 -23.29
N PRO A 423 6.44 6.96 -23.52
CA PRO A 423 5.54 6.14 -24.31
C PRO A 423 4.11 6.17 -23.76
N ALA A 424 3.12 5.91 -24.63
CA ALA A 424 1.74 5.75 -24.20
C ALA A 424 1.63 4.65 -23.14
N GLN A 425 0.82 4.86 -22.11
CA GLN A 425 0.55 3.86 -21.06
C GLN A 425 1.85 3.22 -20.55
N SER A 426 2.71 4.03 -19.93
CA SER A 426 4.05 3.58 -19.51
C SER A 426 4.41 4.03 -18.10
N ALA A 427 5.31 3.28 -17.46
CA ALA A 427 6.02 3.69 -16.26
C ALA A 427 7.52 3.68 -16.56
N THR A 428 8.15 4.86 -16.46
CA THR A 428 9.58 5.06 -16.72
C THR A 428 10.28 5.45 -15.44
N LEU A 429 11.28 4.69 -15.04
CA LEU A 429 12.13 5.01 -13.90
C LEU A 429 13.46 5.57 -14.41
N TYR A 430 13.77 6.80 -14.01
CA TYR A 430 15.09 7.41 -14.19
C TYR A 430 15.89 7.32 -12.90
N VAL A 431 17.13 6.86 -13.00
CA VAL A 431 18.10 6.80 -11.88
C VAL A 431 19.26 7.75 -12.22
N ILE A 432 19.34 8.86 -11.53
CA ILE A 432 20.25 9.98 -11.78
C ILE A 432 21.33 9.98 -10.71
N GLN A 433 22.60 9.81 -11.12
CA GLN A 433 23.72 9.96 -10.22
C GLN A 433 24.06 11.44 -10.05
N GLU A 434 23.94 11.95 -8.83
CA GLU A 434 24.41 13.30 -8.48
C GLU A 434 25.94 13.24 -8.31
N LYS A 435 26.67 13.91 -9.23
CA LYS A 435 28.16 14.00 -9.19
C LYS A 435 28.56 15.18 -8.33
#